data_c8b0d1a8f263ea876d17820e95921a7a
#
_entry.id   c8b0d1a8f263ea876d17820e95921a7a
#
_cell.length_a   1.000
_cell.length_b   1.000
_cell.length_c   1.000
_cell.angle_alpha   90.00
_cell.angle_beta   90.00
_cell.angle_gamma   90.00
#
_symmetry.space_group_name_H-M   'P 1'
#
loop_
_entity.id
_entity.type
_entity.pdbx_description
1 polymer ?
#
loop_
_entity_poly.entity_id
_entity_poly.type
_entity_poly.pdbx_seq_one_letter_code
_entity_poly.pdbx_strand_id
1 'polypeptide(L)'
;MNKNLIILLIVVIILFALIGIYLFLKNNDKKVEEDLLNNNKMETKFLESGLQVIDEIIGTGAEAIAGNFVSVHYTGVLENGKKFDSSYDRNQPFSFVLGAGQVIKGWDEGVVGMKVGGRRKLTIPPALAYGNQDYGSIPASSTLIFWVELLSIQSQ
;
A
#
# COMPACT_ATOMS: atom_id res chain seq x y z
N MET A 1 45.67 13.05 -46.07
CA MET A 1 44.31 13.38 -45.59
C MET A 1 44.32 14.83 -45.13
N ASN A 2 43.40 15.64 -45.60
CA ASN A 2 43.37 17.08 -45.34
C ASN A 2 43.02 17.34 -43.86
N LYS A 3 43.81 18.16 -43.13
CA LYS A 3 43.59 18.44 -41.67
C LYS A 3 42.14 18.89 -41.39
N ASN A 4 41.55 19.66 -42.30
CA ASN A 4 40.16 20.13 -42.14
C ASN A 4 39.14 18.99 -42.25
N LEU A 5 39.42 17.93 -43.04
CA LEU A 5 38.56 16.74 -43.11
C LEU A 5 38.61 15.91 -41.85
N ILE A 6 39.80 15.82 -41.22
CA ILE A 6 39.95 15.11 -39.95
C ILE A 6 39.18 15.82 -38.84
N ILE A 7 39.30 17.16 -38.75
CA ILE A 7 38.57 17.97 -37.76
C ILE A 7 37.05 17.81 -37.98
N LEU A 8 36.57 17.87 -39.23
CA LEU A 8 35.15 17.68 -39.53
C LEU A 8 34.63 16.28 -39.05
N LEU A 9 35.39 15.22 -39.30
CA LEU A 9 35.05 13.86 -38.87
C LEU A 9 35.00 13.76 -37.31
N ILE A 10 35.93 14.37 -36.60
CA ILE A 10 35.95 14.39 -35.17
C ILE A 10 34.74 15.14 -34.58
N VAL A 11 34.39 16.29 -35.17
CA VAL A 11 33.19 17.05 -34.75
C VAL A 11 31.91 16.26 -34.98
N VAL A 12 31.79 15.56 -36.10
CA VAL A 12 30.62 14.69 -36.38
C VAL A 12 30.53 13.55 -35.40
N ILE A 13 31.63 12.89 -35.05
CA ILE A 13 31.64 11.80 -34.04
C ILE A 13 31.22 12.33 -32.67
N ILE A 14 31.72 13.49 -32.27
CA ILE A 14 31.35 14.10 -30.99
C ILE A 14 29.86 14.45 -30.96
N LEU A 15 29.31 14.99 -32.06
CA LEU A 15 27.88 15.29 -32.17
C LEU A 15 27.02 14.03 -32.05
N PHE A 16 27.40 12.93 -32.71
CA PHE A 16 26.69 11.65 -32.58
C PHE A 16 26.78 11.10 -31.16
N ALA A 17 27.93 11.21 -30.49
CA ALA A 17 28.08 10.80 -29.11
C ALA A 17 27.20 11.63 -28.17
N LEU A 18 27.13 12.95 -28.33
CA LEU A 18 26.27 13.84 -27.55
C LEU A 18 24.78 13.56 -27.78
N ILE A 19 24.37 13.31 -29.02
CA ILE A 19 22.99 12.90 -29.35
C ILE A 19 22.66 11.56 -28.66
N GLY A 20 23.56 10.58 -28.73
CA GLY A 20 23.41 9.29 -28.07
C GLY A 20 23.23 9.41 -26.56
N ILE A 21 24.07 10.22 -25.91
CA ILE A 21 23.97 10.52 -24.46
C ILE A 21 22.65 11.22 -24.15
N TYR A 22 22.26 12.22 -24.94
CA TYR A 22 20.99 12.93 -24.76
C TYR A 22 19.78 12.00 -24.85
N LEU A 23 19.74 11.11 -25.85
CA LEU A 23 18.67 10.15 -26.04
C LEU A 23 18.64 9.12 -24.90
N PHE A 24 19.81 8.67 -24.43
CA PHE A 24 19.94 7.76 -23.31
C PHE A 24 19.41 8.38 -22.00
N LEU A 25 19.79 9.63 -21.69
CA LEU A 25 19.30 10.35 -20.50
C LEU A 25 17.80 10.56 -20.58
N LYS A 26 17.28 11.02 -21.73
CA LYS A 26 15.83 11.24 -21.94
C LYS A 26 15.01 9.96 -21.82
N ASN A 27 15.56 8.83 -22.23
CA ASN A 27 14.88 7.53 -22.10
C ASN A 27 14.89 7.03 -20.66
N ASN A 28 15.96 7.34 -19.91
CA ASN A 28 16.08 7.01 -18.49
C ASN A 28 15.12 7.85 -17.65
N ASP A 29 14.97 9.15 -17.95
CA ASP A 29 14.01 10.03 -17.27
C ASP A 29 12.57 9.55 -17.46
N LYS A 30 12.19 9.15 -18.68
CA LYS A 30 10.86 8.56 -18.95
C LYS A 30 10.61 7.28 -18.17
N LYS A 31 11.61 6.41 -18.09
CA LYS A 31 11.49 5.16 -17.33
C LYS A 31 11.33 5.42 -15.83
N VAL A 32 12.04 6.41 -15.28
CA VAL A 32 11.90 6.82 -13.88
C VAL A 32 10.51 7.42 -13.62
N GLU A 33 9.97 8.23 -14.53
CA GLU A 33 8.61 8.77 -14.42
C GLU A 33 7.54 7.66 -14.49
N GLU A 34 7.68 6.68 -15.40
CA GLU A 34 6.78 5.52 -15.50
C GLU A 34 6.85 4.64 -14.25
N ASP A 35 8.05 4.40 -13.72
CA ASP A 35 8.25 3.62 -12.49
C ASP A 35 7.68 4.37 -11.26
N LEU A 36 7.80 5.68 -11.18
CA LEU A 36 7.19 6.52 -10.15
C LEU A 36 5.67 6.56 -10.26
N LEU A 37 5.13 6.61 -11.49
CA LEU A 37 3.69 6.59 -11.74
C LEU A 37 3.08 5.23 -11.41
N ASN A 38 3.76 4.13 -11.74
CA ASN A 38 3.35 2.77 -11.41
C ASN A 38 3.48 2.48 -9.90
N ASN A 39 4.51 3.00 -9.24
CA ASN A 39 4.70 2.85 -7.78
C ASN A 39 3.69 3.70 -6.98
N ASN A 40 3.10 4.73 -7.58
CA ASN A 40 2.12 5.61 -6.93
C ASN A 40 0.66 5.28 -7.30
N LYS A 41 0.45 4.25 -8.13
CA LYS A 41 -0.88 3.77 -8.46
C LYS A 41 -1.36 2.92 -7.28
N MET A 42 -2.19 3.50 -6.42
CA MET A 42 -2.94 2.75 -5.40
C MET A 42 -3.78 1.68 -6.10
N GLU A 43 -3.26 0.46 -6.17
CA GLU A 43 -3.95 -0.66 -6.80
C GLU A 43 -4.99 -1.21 -5.85
N THR A 44 -6.24 -1.14 -6.24
CA THR A 44 -7.33 -1.78 -5.49
C THR A 44 -7.30 -3.27 -5.78
N LYS A 45 -6.98 -4.06 -4.77
CA LYS A 45 -7.05 -5.53 -4.84
C LYS A 45 -8.39 -5.99 -4.28
N PHE A 46 -9.12 -6.78 -5.06
CA PHE A 46 -10.34 -7.46 -4.63
C PHE A 46 -10.00 -8.91 -4.30
N LEU A 47 -10.30 -9.35 -3.08
CA LEU A 47 -10.18 -10.75 -2.69
C LEU A 47 -11.47 -11.48 -3.06
N GLU A 48 -11.40 -12.80 -3.25
CA GLU A 48 -12.58 -13.66 -3.54
C GLU A 48 -13.66 -13.57 -2.44
N SER A 49 -13.26 -13.28 -1.20
CA SER A 49 -14.15 -13.04 -0.06
C SER A 49 -15.00 -11.76 -0.16
N GLY A 50 -14.72 -10.89 -1.14
CA GLY A 50 -15.34 -9.58 -1.30
C GLY A 50 -14.62 -8.45 -0.54
N LEU A 51 -13.54 -8.75 0.18
CA LEU A 51 -12.70 -7.73 0.81
C LEU A 51 -11.98 -6.90 -0.25
N GLN A 52 -12.05 -5.57 -0.13
CA GLN A 52 -11.25 -4.66 -0.94
C GLN A 52 -10.06 -4.13 -0.12
N VAL A 53 -8.89 -4.17 -0.73
CA VAL A 53 -7.62 -3.79 -0.10
C VAL A 53 -6.93 -2.76 -0.99
N ILE A 54 -6.49 -1.66 -0.38
CA ILE A 54 -5.68 -0.62 -1.04
C ILE A 54 -4.48 -0.34 -0.16
N ASP A 55 -3.28 -0.59 -0.66
CA ASP A 55 -2.05 -0.17 -0.01
C ASP A 55 -1.81 1.32 -0.31
N GLU A 56 -2.02 2.19 0.69
CA GLU A 56 -1.73 3.62 0.57
C GLU A 56 -0.23 3.90 0.76
N ILE A 57 0.39 3.15 1.66
CA ILE A 57 1.83 3.17 1.91
C ILE A 57 2.31 1.74 2.02
N ILE A 58 3.26 1.36 1.17
CA ILE A 58 3.93 0.07 1.29
C ILE A 58 5.06 0.21 2.30
N GLY A 59 4.95 -0.49 3.44
CA GLY A 59 6.01 -0.51 4.45
C GLY A 59 7.29 -1.17 3.95
N THR A 60 8.40 -0.89 4.62
CA THR A 60 9.73 -1.45 4.29
C THR A 60 10.23 -2.47 5.29
N GLY A 61 9.49 -2.67 6.40
CA GLY A 61 9.86 -3.63 7.45
C GLY A 61 9.40 -5.06 7.15
N ALA A 62 9.38 -5.89 8.19
CA ALA A 62 8.96 -7.29 8.11
C ALA A 62 7.50 -7.41 7.64
N GLU A 63 7.19 -8.49 6.94
CA GLU A 63 5.85 -8.79 6.41
C GLU A 63 5.03 -9.58 7.43
N ALA A 64 3.77 -9.18 7.62
CA ALA A 64 2.82 -9.83 8.52
C ALA A 64 2.27 -11.11 7.90
N ILE A 65 2.44 -12.22 8.61
CA ILE A 65 1.88 -13.51 8.26
C ILE A 65 0.96 -14.01 9.38
N ALA A 66 0.08 -14.95 9.06
CA ALA A 66 -0.77 -15.59 10.06
C ALA A 66 0.07 -16.20 11.20
N GLY A 67 -0.39 -16.05 12.45
CA GLY A 67 0.32 -16.44 13.66
C GLY A 67 1.21 -15.36 14.28
N ASN A 68 1.51 -14.27 13.56
CA ASN A 68 2.26 -13.18 14.15
C ASN A 68 1.42 -12.40 15.18
N PHE A 69 2.05 -11.95 16.25
CA PHE A 69 1.49 -10.94 17.12
C PHE A 69 1.79 -9.56 16.55
N VAL A 70 0.76 -8.86 16.09
CA VAL A 70 0.89 -7.58 15.40
C VAL A 70 0.37 -6.45 16.27
N SER A 71 0.95 -5.26 16.12
CA SER A 71 0.49 -4.02 16.74
C SER A 71 0.19 -3.00 15.64
N VAL A 72 -1.00 -2.40 15.70
CA VAL A 72 -1.49 -1.48 14.68
C VAL A 72 -2.09 -0.22 15.28
N HIS A 73 -2.04 0.87 14.52
CA HIS A 73 -2.99 1.96 14.66
C HIS A 73 -4.07 1.85 13.59
N TYR A 74 -5.28 2.29 13.92
CA TYR A 74 -6.38 2.29 12.97
C TYR A 74 -7.42 3.37 13.22
N THR A 75 -8.19 3.66 12.18
CA THR A 75 -9.45 4.40 12.24
C THR A 75 -10.51 3.65 11.45
N GLY A 76 -11.67 3.41 12.06
CA GLY A 76 -12.81 2.75 11.44
C GLY A 76 -13.99 3.71 11.24
N VAL A 77 -14.55 3.71 10.03
CA VAL A 77 -15.74 4.51 9.67
C VAL A 77 -16.76 3.66 8.94
N LEU A 78 -18.02 4.07 9.00
CA LEU A 78 -19.09 3.58 8.15
C LEU A 78 -19.00 4.20 6.75
N GLU A 79 -19.72 3.65 5.76
CA GLU A 79 -19.76 4.20 4.38
C GLU A 79 -20.19 5.67 4.31
N ASN A 80 -21.03 6.13 5.26
CA ASN A 80 -21.44 7.53 5.36
C ASN A 80 -20.38 8.43 6.01
N GLY A 81 -19.19 7.91 6.29
CA GLY A 81 -18.08 8.65 6.90
C GLY A 81 -18.13 8.77 8.42
N LYS A 82 -19.18 8.28 9.08
CA LYS A 82 -19.28 8.33 10.55
C LYS A 82 -18.23 7.42 11.18
N LYS A 83 -17.29 8.02 11.92
CA LYS A 83 -16.30 7.27 12.72
C LYS A 83 -17.00 6.52 13.85
N PHE A 84 -16.69 5.23 14.01
CA PHE A 84 -17.22 4.40 15.09
C PHE A 84 -16.14 3.96 16.06
N ASP A 85 -14.88 3.88 15.63
CA ASP A 85 -13.76 3.51 16.51
C ASP A 85 -12.42 4.01 15.95
N SER A 86 -11.45 4.29 16.86
CA SER A 86 -10.09 4.64 16.51
C SER A 86 -9.13 4.39 17.66
N SER A 87 -8.00 3.74 17.39
CA SER A 87 -6.91 3.58 18.35
C SER A 87 -6.19 4.91 18.64
N TYR A 88 -6.24 5.85 17.69
CA TYR A 88 -5.66 7.18 17.89
C TYR A 88 -6.42 7.99 18.96
N ASP A 89 -7.74 7.84 19.04
CA ASP A 89 -8.56 8.53 20.07
C ASP A 89 -8.21 8.07 21.49
N ARG A 90 -7.64 6.87 21.62
CA ARG A 90 -7.19 6.29 22.89
C ARG A 90 -5.69 6.49 23.13
N ASN A 91 -4.95 7.03 22.15
CA ASN A 91 -3.48 7.11 22.14
C ASN A 91 -2.80 5.76 22.47
N GLN A 92 -3.43 4.65 22.08
CA GLN A 92 -2.97 3.31 22.37
C GLN A 92 -3.10 2.41 21.15
N PRO A 93 -1.99 1.84 20.64
CA PRO A 93 -2.04 0.82 19.59
C PRO A 93 -2.89 -0.39 20.02
N PHE A 94 -3.49 -1.03 19.06
CA PHE A 94 -4.23 -2.27 19.24
C PHE A 94 -3.36 -3.44 18.79
N SER A 95 -3.29 -4.49 19.62
CA SER A 95 -2.47 -5.65 19.32
C SER A 95 -3.28 -6.94 19.36
N PHE A 96 -3.00 -7.84 18.44
CA PHE A 96 -3.70 -9.12 18.31
C PHE A 96 -2.84 -10.16 17.58
N VAL A 97 -3.20 -11.44 17.69
CA VAL A 97 -2.59 -12.53 16.89
C VAL A 97 -3.33 -12.64 15.57
N LEU A 98 -2.61 -12.38 14.45
CA LEU A 98 -3.15 -12.37 13.11
C LEU A 98 -3.59 -13.77 12.67
N GLY A 99 -4.79 -13.88 12.13
CA GLY A 99 -5.37 -15.15 11.66
C GLY A 99 -5.91 -16.05 12.76
N ALA A 100 -5.95 -15.59 14.03
CA ALA A 100 -6.44 -16.38 15.18
C ALA A 100 -7.93 -16.16 15.50
N GLY A 101 -8.66 -15.39 14.70
CA GLY A 101 -10.07 -15.08 14.95
C GLY A 101 -10.32 -14.16 16.13
N GLN A 102 -9.30 -13.41 16.57
CA GLN A 102 -9.42 -12.43 17.64
C GLN A 102 -10.06 -11.12 17.19
N VAL A 103 -10.13 -10.91 15.86
CA VAL A 103 -10.69 -9.75 15.20
C VAL A 103 -11.70 -10.20 14.14
N ILE A 104 -12.39 -9.26 13.51
CA ILE A 104 -13.30 -9.57 12.38
C ILE A 104 -12.50 -10.19 11.22
N LYS A 105 -13.16 -11.07 10.46
CA LYS A 105 -12.51 -11.82 9.35
C LYS A 105 -11.81 -10.92 8.35
N GLY A 106 -12.42 -9.77 8.04
CA GLY A 106 -11.82 -8.79 7.13
C GLY A 106 -10.47 -8.25 7.61
N TRP A 107 -10.20 -8.22 8.90
CA TRP A 107 -8.89 -7.87 9.45
C TRP A 107 -7.91 -9.04 9.36
N ASP A 108 -8.35 -10.25 9.76
CA ASP A 108 -7.51 -11.45 9.66
C ASP A 108 -7.07 -11.74 8.22
N GLU A 109 -7.90 -11.41 7.23
CA GLU A 109 -7.54 -11.52 5.81
C GLU A 109 -6.76 -10.29 5.33
N GLY A 110 -7.20 -9.10 5.72
CA GLY A 110 -6.74 -7.84 5.14
C GLY A 110 -5.38 -7.35 5.66
N VAL A 111 -4.96 -7.77 6.87
CA VAL A 111 -3.67 -7.36 7.44
C VAL A 111 -2.53 -8.29 7.01
N VAL A 112 -2.84 -9.51 6.58
CA VAL A 112 -1.83 -10.42 6.00
C VAL A 112 -1.16 -9.75 4.80
N GLY A 113 0.17 -9.90 4.73
CA GLY A 113 1.00 -9.31 3.67
C GLY A 113 1.31 -7.82 3.84
N MET A 114 0.80 -7.15 4.89
CA MET A 114 1.28 -5.80 5.22
C MET A 114 2.72 -5.86 5.72
N LYS A 115 3.50 -4.84 5.37
CA LYS A 115 4.85 -4.67 5.93
C LYS A 115 4.84 -3.59 7.01
N VAL A 116 5.67 -3.76 8.03
CA VAL A 116 5.84 -2.77 9.10
C VAL A 116 6.19 -1.40 8.50
N GLY A 117 5.51 -0.36 8.98
CA GLY A 117 5.53 1.00 8.45
C GLY A 117 4.56 1.21 7.28
N GLY A 118 3.80 0.19 6.89
CA GLY A 118 2.78 0.28 5.84
C GLY A 118 1.45 0.79 6.37
N ARG A 119 0.68 1.41 5.47
CA ARG A 119 -0.70 1.85 5.71
C ARG A 119 -1.61 1.28 4.63
N ARG A 120 -2.70 0.66 5.05
CA ARG A 120 -3.64 -0.04 4.19
C ARG A 120 -5.07 0.38 4.49
N LYS A 121 -5.83 0.64 3.44
CA LYS A 121 -7.27 0.82 3.53
C LYS A 121 -7.96 -0.51 3.25
N LEU A 122 -8.86 -0.91 4.15
CA LEU A 122 -9.71 -2.09 4.02
C LEU A 122 -11.16 -1.66 3.89
N THR A 123 -11.86 -2.12 2.84
CA THR A 123 -13.32 -2.00 2.74
C THR A 123 -13.92 -3.38 2.94
N ILE A 124 -14.57 -3.56 4.08
CA ILE A 124 -14.96 -4.87 4.62
C ILE A 124 -16.47 -5.01 4.51
N PRO A 125 -16.98 -5.94 3.69
CA PRO A 125 -18.41 -6.21 3.60
C PRO A 125 -18.96 -6.81 4.90
N PRO A 126 -20.27 -6.69 5.16
CA PRO A 126 -20.89 -7.19 6.40
C PRO A 126 -20.57 -8.65 6.75
N ALA A 127 -20.47 -9.51 5.74
CA ALA A 127 -20.18 -10.94 5.92
C ALA A 127 -18.78 -11.21 6.54
N LEU A 128 -17.86 -10.29 6.39
CA LEU A 128 -16.51 -10.35 6.95
C LEU A 128 -16.35 -9.46 8.20
N ALA A 129 -17.44 -8.84 8.68
CA ALA A 129 -17.52 -7.98 9.84
C ALA A 129 -18.57 -8.49 10.84
N TYR A 130 -19.63 -7.73 11.09
CA TYR A 130 -20.65 -8.04 12.11
C TYR A 130 -21.96 -8.62 11.51
N GLY A 131 -22.01 -8.81 10.18
CA GLY A 131 -23.18 -9.43 9.52
C GLY A 131 -24.45 -8.58 9.61
N ASN A 132 -25.56 -9.26 9.83
CA ASN A 132 -26.90 -8.68 9.83
C ASN A 132 -27.38 -8.30 11.26
N GLN A 133 -26.46 -8.01 12.17
CA GLN A 133 -26.77 -7.63 13.55
C GLN A 133 -26.15 -6.28 13.87
N ASP A 134 -26.83 -5.51 14.70
CA ASP A 134 -26.28 -4.27 15.26
C ASP A 134 -25.15 -4.59 16.23
N TYR A 135 -24.06 -3.82 16.16
CA TYR A 135 -22.92 -3.93 17.07
C TYR A 135 -22.53 -2.56 17.62
N GLY A 136 -22.96 -2.23 18.81
CA GLY A 136 -22.73 -0.92 19.40
C GLY A 136 -23.28 0.22 18.54
N SER A 137 -22.38 1.05 18.00
CA SER A 137 -22.74 2.15 17.09
C SER A 137 -22.76 1.77 15.61
N ILE A 138 -22.52 0.50 15.28
CA ILE A 138 -22.49 -0.03 13.92
C ILE A 138 -23.83 -0.68 13.62
N PRO A 139 -24.63 -0.16 12.66
CA PRO A 139 -25.90 -0.77 12.25
C PRO A 139 -25.69 -2.14 11.60
N ALA A 140 -26.72 -2.96 11.61
CA ALA A 140 -26.77 -4.22 10.88
C ALA A 140 -26.46 -4.02 9.39
N SER A 141 -25.82 -5.00 8.78
CA SER A 141 -25.46 -5.00 7.35
C SER A 141 -24.56 -3.84 6.91
N SER A 142 -23.76 -3.29 7.82
CA SER A 142 -22.84 -2.19 7.50
C SER A 142 -21.58 -2.70 6.82
N THR A 143 -21.19 -2.07 5.73
CA THR A 143 -19.83 -2.11 5.21
C THR A 143 -18.93 -1.23 6.07
N LEU A 144 -17.79 -1.74 6.45
CA LEU A 144 -16.82 -1.02 7.30
C LEU A 144 -15.59 -0.62 6.50
N ILE A 145 -15.12 0.60 6.72
CA ILE A 145 -13.91 1.11 6.09
C ILE A 145 -12.89 1.37 7.21
N PHE A 146 -11.73 0.75 7.10
CA PHE A 146 -10.63 0.95 8.03
C PHE A 146 -9.39 1.46 7.32
N TRP A 147 -8.69 2.38 7.95
CA TRP A 147 -7.28 2.67 7.67
C TRP A 147 -6.47 2.03 8.76
N VAL A 148 -5.59 1.11 8.39
CA VAL A 148 -4.74 0.34 9.31
C VAL A 148 -3.29 0.66 9.02
N GLU A 149 -2.54 1.02 10.04
CA GLU A 149 -1.09 1.24 10.02
C GLU A 149 -0.40 0.15 10.85
N LEU A 150 0.48 -0.62 10.23
CA LEU A 150 1.21 -1.69 10.90
C LEU A 150 2.48 -1.14 11.54
N LEU A 151 2.51 -1.15 12.87
CA LEU A 151 3.60 -0.57 13.66
C LEU A 151 4.71 -1.56 13.96
N SER A 152 4.34 -2.77 14.35
CA SER A 152 5.31 -3.80 14.72
C SER A 152 4.76 -5.21 14.58
N ILE A 153 5.67 -6.16 14.45
CA ILE A 153 5.41 -7.60 14.42
C ILE A 153 6.32 -8.25 15.46
N GLN A 154 5.76 -9.16 16.27
CA GLN A 154 6.52 -10.07 17.10
C GLN A 154 6.25 -11.49 16.63
N SER A 155 7.29 -12.25 16.30
CA SER A 155 7.19 -13.70 16.09
C SER A 155 7.02 -14.39 17.45
N GLN A 156 6.06 -15.30 17.53
CA GLN A 156 5.97 -16.20 18.68
C GLN A 156 7.10 -17.22 18.65
#